data_4b8ef68db55654a1f82dd0785a0b57c8
#
_entry.id   4b8ef68db55654a1f82dd0785a0b57c8
#
_cell.length_a   1.000
_cell.length_b   1.000
_cell.length_c   1.000
_cell.angle_alpha   90.00
_cell.angle_beta   90.00
_cell.angle_gamma   90.00
#
_symmetry.space_group_name_H-M   'P 1'
#
loop_
_entity.id
_entity.type
_entity.pdbx_description
1 polymer ?
#
loop_
_entity_poly.entity_id
_entity_poly.type
_entity_poly.pdbx_seq_one_letter_code
_entity_poly.pdbx_strand_id
1 'polypeptide(L)'
;MTLDFWGTLLHDPPSSDNRYKKRRVADFETILAAAGVRARASALDRAYDESGAFLSRVWSQNRDVPVTEHVRAILTAVDPGLPQRVTGETMAMLIEAYARPALLVPPAVDESARGALAALAGRGYTLALVSNIMRSPGVTLRRLLERYGLLGYFRHTTFSDEVGVRKPDPEIFALTLRALGAEPEGAVHVGDDAVLDVQGAHAAGMRVIQVTSDARRPLGPWGPDGVIPRLAGLPDAIAGLDA
;
A
#
# COMPACT_ATOMS: atom_id res chain seq x y z
N MET A 1 -10.86 -1.59 14.31
CA MET A 1 -10.01 -0.43 13.92
C MET A 1 -9.19 -0.80 12.70
N THR A 2 -9.02 0.12 11.75
CA THR A 2 -8.18 -0.08 10.55
C THR A 2 -7.04 0.92 10.53
N LEU A 3 -5.87 0.53 10.02
CA LEU A 3 -4.70 1.40 9.87
C LEU A 3 -4.21 1.38 8.43
N ASP A 4 -3.69 2.51 7.95
CA ASP A 4 -2.93 2.57 6.71
C ASP A 4 -1.49 2.06 6.90
N PHE A 5 -0.80 1.79 5.78
CA PHE A 5 0.56 1.29 5.75
C PHE A 5 1.58 2.42 5.49
N TRP A 6 1.49 3.06 4.31
CA TRP A 6 2.44 4.08 3.87
C TRP A 6 2.18 5.43 4.52
N GLY A 7 3.23 6.08 5.04
CA GLY A 7 3.06 7.35 5.75
C GLY A 7 2.52 7.23 7.18
N THR A 8 2.01 6.05 7.54
CA THR A 8 1.42 5.75 8.85
C THR A 8 2.28 4.78 9.66
N LEU A 9 2.40 3.53 9.19
CA LEU A 9 3.21 2.50 9.85
C LEU A 9 4.65 2.47 9.36
N LEU A 10 4.84 2.67 8.05
CA LEU A 10 6.13 2.65 7.38
C LEU A 10 6.32 3.87 6.49
N HIS A 11 7.57 4.32 6.40
CA HIS A 11 7.97 5.51 5.65
C HIS A 11 9.08 5.19 4.67
N ASP A 12 8.85 5.47 3.40
CA ASP A 12 9.87 5.35 2.37
C ASP A 12 10.82 6.56 2.39
N PRO A 13 12.13 6.35 2.32
CA PRO A 13 13.06 7.45 2.11
C PRO A 13 12.87 8.07 0.72
N PRO A 14 13.09 9.38 0.53
CA PRO A 14 12.80 10.11 -0.72
C PRO A 14 13.42 9.53 -2.00
N SER A 15 14.47 8.71 -1.88
CA SER A 15 15.16 8.09 -3.03
C SER A 15 14.75 6.64 -3.31
N SER A 16 13.78 6.08 -2.58
CA SER A 16 13.42 4.66 -2.68
C SER A 16 12.89 4.28 -4.07
N ASP A 17 12.00 5.07 -4.64
CA ASP A 17 11.40 4.80 -5.95
C ASP A 17 12.44 4.63 -7.05
N ASN A 18 13.44 5.51 -7.11
CA ASN A 18 14.53 5.42 -8.08
C ASN A 18 15.39 4.16 -7.88
N ARG A 19 15.64 3.75 -6.62
CA ARG A 19 16.39 2.53 -6.31
C ARG A 19 15.60 1.28 -6.68
N TYR A 20 14.31 1.27 -6.38
CA TYR A 20 13.41 0.16 -6.74
C TYR A 20 13.29 0.03 -8.26
N LYS A 21 13.09 1.14 -8.99
CA LYS A 21 13.06 1.16 -10.44
C LYS A 21 14.34 0.58 -11.04
N LYS A 22 15.50 1.11 -10.65
CA LYS A 22 16.81 0.63 -11.16
C LYS A 22 16.98 -0.87 -10.95
N ARG A 23 16.59 -1.37 -9.79
CA ARG A 23 16.68 -2.81 -9.50
C ARG A 23 15.74 -3.62 -10.37
N ARG A 24 14.48 -3.22 -10.51
CA ARG A 24 13.49 -3.88 -11.37
C ARG A 24 13.97 -3.97 -12.81
N VAL A 25 14.48 -2.86 -13.36
CA VAL A 25 15.00 -2.78 -14.73
C VAL A 25 16.17 -3.76 -14.91
N ALA A 26 17.14 -3.78 -14.01
CA ALA A 26 18.30 -4.67 -14.10
C ALA A 26 17.91 -6.17 -13.98
N ASP A 27 17.01 -6.49 -13.05
CA ASP A 27 16.52 -7.87 -12.90
C ASP A 27 15.71 -8.31 -14.13
N PHE A 28 14.87 -7.43 -14.71
CA PHE A 28 14.10 -7.71 -15.91
C PHE A 28 15.00 -7.95 -17.12
N GLU A 29 16.04 -7.12 -17.32
CA GLU A 29 17.02 -7.34 -18.39
C GLU A 29 17.67 -8.72 -18.28
N THR A 30 18.09 -9.09 -17.07
CA THR A 30 18.72 -10.38 -16.80
C THR A 30 17.79 -11.56 -17.08
N ILE A 31 16.55 -11.50 -16.57
CA ILE A 31 15.56 -12.56 -16.71
C ILE A 31 15.16 -12.74 -18.18
N LEU A 32 14.89 -11.64 -18.88
CA LEU A 32 14.50 -11.67 -20.30
C LEU A 32 15.64 -12.19 -21.17
N ALA A 33 16.89 -11.78 -20.92
CA ALA A 33 18.06 -12.29 -21.64
C ALA A 33 18.22 -13.80 -21.44
N ALA A 34 18.04 -14.32 -20.22
CA ALA A 34 18.07 -15.75 -19.94
C ALA A 34 16.95 -16.52 -20.67
N ALA A 35 15.80 -15.88 -20.89
CA ALA A 35 14.68 -16.43 -21.67
C ALA A 35 14.86 -16.25 -23.20
N GLY A 36 16.02 -15.79 -23.69
CA GLY A 36 16.27 -15.56 -25.11
C GLY A 36 15.63 -14.28 -25.69
N VAL A 37 15.09 -13.43 -24.84
CA VAL A 37 14.45 -12.16 -25.23
C VAL A 37 15.44 -11.00 -25.04
N ARG A 38 15.76 -10.30 -26.12
CA ARG A 38 16.64 -9.13 -26.06
C ARG A 38 15.83 -7.86 -25.76
N ALA A 39 15.89 -7.40 -24.53
CA ALA A 39 15.36 -6.10 -24.11
C ALA A 39 16.49 -5.31 -23.43
N ARG A 40 16.88 -4.14 -24.01
CA ARG A 40 17.95 -3.32 -23.43
C ARG A 40 17.45 -2.60 -22.18
N ALA A 41 18.32 -2.39 -21.20
CA ALA A 41 18.00 -1.64 -19.97
C ALA A 41 17.34 -0.29 -20.25
N SER A 42 17.82 0.45 -21.26
CA SER A 42 17.24 1.75 -21.63
C SER A 42 15.80 1.66 -22.19
N ALA A 43 15.44 0.56 -22.85
CA ALA A 43 14.07 0.31 -23.30
C ALA A 43 13.18 -0.07 -22.12
N LEU A 44 13.67 -0.93 -21.23
CA LEU A 44 12.97 -1.32 -20.00
C LEU A 44 12.76 -0.14 -19.04
N ASP A 45 13.74 0.78 -18.95
CA ASP A 45 13.65 1.99 -18.14
C ASP A 45 12.52 2.91 -18.63
N ARG A 46 12.44 3.15 -19.94
CA ARG A 46 11.33 3.90 -20.55
C ARG A 46 9.99 3.20 -20.39
N ALA A 47 9.95 1.89 -20.65
CA ALA A 47 8.74 1.09 -20.52
C ALA A 47 8.21 1.09 -19.06
N TYR A 48 9.11 1.10 -18.08
CA TYR A 48 8.73 1.25 -16.68
C TYR A 48 8.04 2.60 -16.42
N ASP A 49 8.56 3.71 -16.97
CA ASP A 49 7.93 5.02 -16.84
C ASP A 49 6.58 5.08 -17.57
N GLU A 50 6.51 4.56 -18.80
CA GLU A 50 5.27 4.49 -19.60
C GLU A 50 4.19 3.66 -18.89
N SER A 51 4.57 2.56 -18.21
CA SER A 51 3.63 1.79 -17.39
C SER A 51 3.02 2.61 -16.26
N GLY A 52 3.68 3.68 -15.81
CA GLY A 52 3.16 4.64 -14.83
C GLY A 52 1.91 5.36 -15.33
N ALA A 53 1.83 5.70 -16.62
CA ALA A 53 0.63 6.31 -17.19
C ALA A 53 -0.56 5.35 -17.24
N PHE A 54 -0.31 4.05 -17.47
CA PHE A 54 -1.34 3.02 -17.35
C PHE A 54 -1.88 2.95 -15.91
N LEU A 55 -1.00 2.80 -14.92
CA LEU A 55 -1.38 2.72 -13.51
C LEU A 55 -2.12 3.98 -13.05
N SER A 56 -1.63 5.17 -13.44
CA SER A 56 -2.29 6.44 -13.09
C SER A 56 -3.72 6.52 -13.61
N ARG A 57 -4.00 6.02 -14.82
CA ARG A 57 -5.38 5.94 -15.35
C ARG A 57 -6.27 4.99 -14.55
N VAL A 58 -5.74 3.84 -14.13
CA VAL A 58 -6.48 2.89 -13.28
C VAL A 58 -6.74 3.53 -11.90
N TRP A 59 -5.70 4.09 -11.29
CA TRP A 59 -5.78 4.67 -9.95
C TRP A 59 -6.66 5.91 -9.87
N SER A 60 -6.72 6.73 -10.95
CA SER A 60 -7.64 7.89 -11.00
C SER A 60 -9.12 7.52 -10.98
N GLN A 61 -9.44 6.25 -11.20
CA GLN A 61 -10.80 5.70 -11.11
C GLN A 61 -11.05 4.98 -9.77
N ASN A 62 -10.16 5.14 -8.79
CA ASN A 62 -10.16 4.43 -7.52
C ASN A 62 -10.14 2.90 -7.70
N ARG A 63 -9.52 2.42 -8.77
CA ARG A 63 -9.33 1.00 -9.07
C ARG A 63 -7.86 0.63 -9.00
N ASP A 64 -7.61 -0.65 -8.77
CA ASP A 64 -6.26 -1.21 -8.83
C ASP A 64 -6.25 -2.53 -9.62
N VAL A 65 -5.07 -2.99 -9.93
CA VAL A 65 -4.86 -4.22 -10.69
C VAL A 65 -3.79 -5.08 -10.00
N PRO A 66 -3.87 -6.40 -10.15
CA PRO A 66 -2.84 -7.30 -9.64
C PRO A 66 -1.45 -6.96 -10.20
N VAL A 67 -0.41 -7.23 -9.44
CA VAL A 67 1.00 -6.96 -9.84
C VAL A 67 1.37 -7.58 -11.20
N THR A 68 0.71 -8.66 -11.59
CA THR A 68 0.88 -9.25 -12.93
C THR A 68 0.58 -8.24 -14.04
N GLU A 69 -0.44 -7.39 -13.86
CA GLU A 69 -0.79 -6.36 -14.85
C GLU A 69 0.23 -5.21 -14.87
N HIS A 70 0.88 -4.91 -13.74
CA HIS A 70 2.01 -3.96 -13.72
C HIS A 70 3.17 -4.48 -14.59
N VAL A 71 3.52 -5.76 -14.43
CA VAL A 71 4.57 -6.42 -15.22
C VAL A 71 4.16 -6.48 -16.70
N ARG A 72 2.93 -6.89 -17.00
CA ARG A 72 2.40 -6.93 -18.38
C ARG A 72 2.45 -5.56 -19.05
N ALA A 73 2.08 -4.49 -18.34
CA ALA A 73 2.16 -3.12 -18.86
C ALA A 73 3.58 -2.73 -19.25
N ILE A 74 4.58 -3.09 -18.43
CA ILE A 74 6.00 -2.85 -18.76
C ILE A 74 6.41 -3.64 -20.01
N LEU A 75 6.09 -4.93 -20.06
CA LEU A 75 6.43 -5.77 -21.21
C LEU A 75 5.76 -5.28 -22.49
N THR A 76 4.49 -4.89 -22.43
CA THR A 76 3.73 -4.33 -23.56
C THR A 76 4.33 -3.01 -24.06
N ALA A 77 4.84 -2.17 -23.14
CA ALA A 77 5.51 -0.91 -23.50
C ALA A 77 6.88 -1.15 -24.15
N VAL A 78 7.55 -2.28 -23.87
CA VAL A 78 8.76 -2.69 -24.63
C VAL A 78 8.38 -3.16 -26.02
N ASP A 79 7.39 -4.05 -26.14
CA ASP A 79 6.87 -4.62 -27.39
C ASP A 79 5.45 -5.19 -27.11
N PRO A 80 4.43 -4.75 -27.85
CA PRO A 80 3.03 -5.20 -27.65
C PRO A 80 2.84 -6.71 -27.66
N GLY A 81 3.65 -7.45 -28.41
CA GLY A 81 3.61 -8.92 -28.47
C GLY A 81 4.46 -9.62 -27.41
N LEU A 82 5.24 -8.89 -26.60
CA LEU A 82 6.17 -9.51 -25.66
C LEU A 82 5.47 -10.32 -24.54
N PRO A 83 4.34 -9.86 -23.95
CA PRO A 83 3.66 -10.65 -22.91
C PRO A 83 3.22 -12.05 -23.36
N GLN A 84 2.95 -12.26 -24.65
CA GLN A 84 2.52 -13.54 -25.21
C GLN A 84 3.73 -14.45 -25.56
N ARG A 85 4.92 -13.88 -25.70
CA ARG A 85 6.15 -14.62 -26.04
C ARG A 85 6.94 -15.12 -24.85
N VAL A 86 6.70 -14.55 -23.65
CA VAL A 86 7.32 -15.04 -22.42
C VAL A 86 6.56 -16.24 -21.87
N THR A 87 7.28 -17.22 -21.37
CA THR A 87 6.68 -18.40 -20.72
C THR A 87 6.05 -18.03 -19.38
N GLY A 88 5.16 -18.89 -18.87
CA GLY A 88 4.61 -18.70 -17.51
C GLY A 88 5.69 -18.65 -16.43
N GLU A 89 6.75 -19.44 -16.56
CA GLU A 89 7.89 -19.44 -15.65
C GLU A 89 8.64 -18.08 -15.70
N THR A 90 8.95 -17.59 -16.89
CA THR A 90 9.58 -16.28 -17.07
C THR A 90 8.69 -15.17 -16.49
N MET A 91 7.38 -15.21 -16.70
CA MET A 91 6.45 -14.26 -16.13
C MET A 91 6.47 -14.29 -14.59
N ALA A 92 6.48 -15.48 -13.99
CA ALA A 92 6.58 -15.63 -12.53
C ALA A 92 7.89 -15.04 -11.98
N MET A 93 9.01 -15.25 -12.66
CA MET A 93 10.31 -14.67 -12.29
C MET A 93 10.28 -13.14 -12.37
N LEU A 94 9.66 -12.55 -13.40
CA LEU A 94 9.52 -11.11 -13.57
C LEU A 94 8.63 -10.51 -12.48
N ILE A 95 7.52 -11.18 -12.11
CA ILE A 95 6.64 -10.76 -11.02
C ILE A 95 7.39 -10.76 -9.68
N GLU A 96 8.16 -11.81 -9.38
CA GLU A 96 8.98 -11.86 -8.16
C GLU A 96 10.05 -10.77 -8.16
N ALA A 97 10.73 -10.54 -9.28
CA ALA A 97 11.71 -9.47 -9.43
C ALA A 97 11.08 -8.08 -9.27
N TYR A 98 9.85 -7.89 -9.75
CA TYR A 98 9.11 -6.65 -9.57
C TYR A 98 8.73 -6.40 -8.10
N ALA A 99 8.33 -7.44 -7.39
CA ALA A 99 7.87 -7.39 -6.00
C ALA A 99 9.01 -7.16 -4.99
N ARG A 100 10.18 -7.75 -5.26
CA ARG A 100 11.29 -7.91 -4.30
C ARG A 100 12.01 -6.64 -3.81
N PRO A 101 12.15 -5.53 -4.56
CA PRO A 101 13.05 -4.43 -4.19
C PRO A 101 12.82 -3.84 -2.79
N ALA A 102 11.56 -3.69 -2.35
CA ALA A 102 11.24 -3.19 -1.03
C ALA A 102 11.69 -4.12 0.12
N LEU A 103 11.89 -5.41 -0.15
CA LEU A 103 12.44 -6.35 0.83
C LEU A 103 13.97 -6.25 0.92
N LEU A 104 14.64 -5.86 -0.17
CA LEU A 104 16.10 -5.68 -0.23
C LEU A 104 16.54 -4.35 0.37
N VAL A 105 15.74 -3.30 0.16
CA VAL A 105 15.96 -1.97 0.71
C VAL A 105 14.66 -1.57 1.42
N PRO A 106 14.43 -2.08 2.64
CA PRO A 106 13.15 -1.89 3.32
C PRO A 106 12.93 -0.44 3.73
N PRO A 107 11.65 0.03 3.70
CA PRO A 107 11.26 1.31 4.27
C PRO A 107 11.51 1.33 5.78
N ALA A 108 11.62 2.52 6.37
CA ALA A 108 11.71 2.68 7.81
C ALA A 108 10.34 2.40 8.46
N VAL A 109 10.34 1.70 9.59
CA VAL A 109 9.13 1.52 10.42
C VAL A 109 9.03 2.67 11.41
N ASP A 110 7.82 3.16 11.70
CA ASP A 110 7.60 4.10 12.81
C ASP A 110 7.98 3.41 14.13
N GLU A 111 8.88 4.04 14.88
CA GLU A 111 9.46 3.47 16.11
C GLU A 111 8.40 3.16 17.18
N SER A 112 7.30 3.89 17.18
CA SER A 112 6.20 3.69 18.13
C SER A 112 5.13 2.70 17.66
N ALA A 113 5.17 2.27 16.39
CA ALA A 113 4.13 1.42 15.79
C ALA A 113 3.87 0.15 16.61
N ARG A 114 4.91 -0.59 16.96
CA ARG A 114 4.77 -1.82 17.76
C ARG A 114 4.12 -1.56 19.12
N GLY A 115 4.56 -0.51 19.83
CA GLY A 115 4.02 -0.14 21.14
C GLY A 115 2.55 0.27 21.07
N ALA A 116 2.20 1.09 20.06
CA ALA A 116 0.82 1.52 19.82
C ALA A 116 -0.11 0.34 19.49
N LEU A 117 0.29 -0.53 18.56
CA LEU A 117 -0.49 -1.72 18.19
C LEU A 117 -0.65 -2.69 19.37
N ALA A 118 0.40 -2.92 20.15
CA ALA A 118 0.35 -3.77 21.33
C ALA A 118 -0.61 -3.21 22.39
N ALA A 119 -0.56 -1.89 22.66
CA ALA A 119 -1.45 -1.24 23.62
C ALA A 119 -2.92 -1.34 23.19
N LEU A 120 -3.23 -1.13 21.91
CA LEU A 120 -4.58 -1.26 21.37
C LEU A 120 -5.08 -2.70 21.41
N ALA A 121 -4.26 -3.66 20.99
CA ALA A 121 -4.61 -5.08 21.07
C ALA A 121 -4.85 -5.52 22.54
N GLY A 122 -4.02 -5.04 23.47
CA GLY A 122 -4.18 -5.28 24.92
C GLY A 122 -5.45 -4.67 25.51
N ARG A 123 -6.00 -3.62 24.89
CA ARG A 123 -7.31 -3.03 25.26
C ARG A 123 -8.50 -3.74 24.57
N GLY A 124 -8.25 -4.80 23.80
CA GLY A 124 -9.29 -5.60 23.15
C GLY A 124 -9.73 -5.11 21.77
N TYR A 125 -9.05 -4.11 21.18
CA TYR A 125 -9.37 -3.67 19.83
C TYR A 125 -8.96 -4.72 18.79
N THR A 126 -9.88 -5.05 17.88
CA THR A 126 -9.55 -5.83 16.69
C THR A 126 -8.92 -4.91 15.64
N LEU A 127 -7.70 -5.23 15.21
CA LEU A 127 -6.93 -4.42 14.27
C LEU A 127 -6.93 -5.04 12.87
N ALA A 128 -7.06 -4.21 11.85
CA ALA A 128 -6.86 -4.58 10.46
C ALA A 128 -6.05 -3.51 9.72
N LEU A 129 -5.56 -3.85 8.54
CA LEU A 129 -4.83 -2.94 7.69
C LEU A 129 -5.62 -2.70 6.40
N VAL A 130 -5.64 -1.44 5.94
CA VAL A 130 -6.22 -1.04 4.65
C VAL A 130 -5.22 -0.15 3.93
N SER A 131 -4.63 -0.64 2.84
CA SER A 131 -3.59 0.12 2.15
C SER A 131 -3.74 0.10 0.64
N ASN A 132 -3.56 1.27 0.04
CA ASN A 132 -3.26 1.37 -1.37
C ASN A 132 -1.82 0.91 -1.59
N ILE A 133 -1.63 0.03 -2.57
CA ILE A 133 -0.27 -0.23 -3.05
C ILE A 133 0.15 0.87 -4.03
N MET A 134 1.46 1.13 -4.11
CA MET A 134 2.05 1.89 -5.21
C MET A 134 2.58 0.91 -6.26
N ARG A 135 3.85 0.50 -6.14
CA ARG A 135 4.45 -0.50 -7.01
C ARG A 135 5.02 -1.71 -6.24
N SER A 136 4.77 -1.76 -4.93
CA SER A 136 5.12 -2.91 -4.10
C SER A 136 3.82 -3.63 -3.71
N PRO A 137 3.60 -4.86 -4.17
CA PRO A 137 2.33 -5.56 -4.01
C PRO A 137 2.04 -5.96 -2.56
N GLY A 138 0.77 -6.22 -2.24
CA GLY A 138 0.31 -6.58 -0.89
C GLY A 138 1.08 -7.76 -0.29
N VAL A 139 1.44 -8.77 -1.09
CA VAL A 139 2.26 -9.89 -0.63
C VAL A 139 3.64 -9.43 -0.10
N THR A 140 4.25 -8.43 -0.73
CA THR A 140 5.53 -7.85 -0.27
C THR A 140 5.33 -7.03 1.00
N LEU A 141 4.24 -6.26 1.07
CA LEU A 141 3.93 -5.44 2.25
C LEU A 141 3.66 -6.30 3.49
N ARG A 142 3.00 -7.46 3.34
CA ARG A 142 2.87 -8.44 4.44
C ARG A 142 4.21 -8.94 4.93
N ARG A 143 5.15 -9.27 4.03
CA ARG A 143 6.51 -9.70 4.40
C ARG A 143 7.28 -8.61 5.13
N LEU A 144 7.07 -7.34 4.80
CA LEU A 144 7.63 -6.21 5.55
C LEU A 144 7.02 -6.11 6.96
N LEU A 145 5.70 -6.22 7.09
CA LEU A 145 5.04 -6.26 8.39
C LEU A 145 5.55 -7.42 9.26
N GLU A 146 5.73 -8.61 8.67
CA GLU A 146 6.30 -9.76 9.36
C GLU A 146 7.73 -9.49 9.82
N ARG A 147 8.58 -8.96 8.93
CA ARG A 147 9.97 -8.57 9.24
C ARG A 147 10.07 -7.62 10.44
N TYR A 148 9.13 -6.67 10.57
CA TYR A 148 9.08 -5.71 11.66
C TYR A 148 8.29 -6.22 12.89
N GLY A 149 7.76 -7.46 12.83
CA GLY A 149 6.98 -8.07 13.89
C GLY A 149 5.64 -7.37 14.12
N LEU A 150 5.07 -6.77 13.07
CA LEU A 150 3.78 -6.07 13.13
C LEU A 150 2.62 -6.91 12.58
N LEU A 151 2.88 -7.88 11.69
CA LEU A 151 1.81 -8.63 11.00
C LEU A 151 0.87 -9.35 11.99
N GLY A 152 1.40 -9.89 13.08
CA GLY A 152 0.62 -10.64 14.07
C GLY A 152 -0.40 -9.81 14.87
N TYR A 153 -0.34 -8.48 14.82
CA TYR A 153 -1.37 -7.63 15.43
C TYR A 153 -2.63 -7.51 14.58
N PHE A 154 -2.54 -7.76 13.27
CA PHE A 154 -3.66 -7.58 12.35
C PHE A 154 -4.45 -8.86 12.15
N ARG A 155 -5.75 -8.80 12.45
CA ARG A 155 -6.70 -9.89 12.17
C ARG A 155 -6.94 -10.04 10.67
N HIS A 156 -6.86 -8.95 9.90
CA HIS A 156 -7.06 -8.91 8.47
C HIS A 156 -6.18 -7.83 7.83
N THR A 157 -5.77 -8.03 6.56
CA THR A 157 -5.02 -7.04 5.78
C THR A 157 -5.63 -6.95 4.39
N THR A 158 -6.07 -5.76 4.01
CA THR A 158 -6.64 -5.46 2.69
C THR A 158 -5.66 -4.60 1.91
N PHE A 159 -5.23 -5.08 0.76
CA PHE A 159 -4.38 -4.34 -0.18
C PHE A 159 -5.11 -4.13 -1.50
N SER A 160 -4.98 -2.93 -2.08
CA SER A 160 -5.75 -2.51 -3.26
C SER A 160 -5.53 -3.40 -4.48
N ASP A 161 -4.32 -3.93 -4.70
CA ASP A 161 -4.00 -4.85 -5.81
C ASP A 161 -4.68 -6.22 -5.71
N GLU A 162 -5.09 -6.60 -4.51
CA GLU A 162 -5.74 -7.89 -4.26
C GLU A 162 -7.26 -7.80 -4.36
N VAL A 163 -7.84 -6.64 -4.02
CA VAL A 163 -9.29 -6.43 -4.03
C VAL A 163 -9.79 -5.61 -5.22
N GLY A 164 -8.88 -5.02 -6.01
CA GLY A 164 -9.20 -4.24 -7.20
C GLY A 164 -9.78 -2.85 -6.94
N VAL A 165 -9.84 -2.42 -5.68
CA VAL A 165 -10.40 -1.13 -5.24
C VAL A 165 -9.37 -0.39 -4.40
N ARG A 166 -9.32 0.94 -4.51
CA ARG A 166 -8.38 1.82 -3.79
C ARG A 166 -9.10 2.85 -2.94
N LYS A 167 -8.49 3.25 -1.83
CA LYS A 167 -8.84 4.51 -1.15
C LYS A 167 -8.72 5.67 -2.16
N PRO A 168 -9.63 6.63 -2.15
CA PRO A 168 -10.66 6.90 -1.15
C PRO A 168 -12.01 6.21 -1.42
N ASP A 169 -12.12 5.24 -2.33
CA ASP A 169 -13.38 4.52 -2.54
C ASP A 169 -13.80 3.83 -1.23
N PRO A 170 -15.00 4.13 -0.66
CA PRO A 170 -15.45 3.55 0.61
C PRO A 170 -15.55 2.03 0.60
N GLU A 171 -15.66 1.42 -0.58
CA GLU A 171 -15.77 -0.03 -0.73
C GLU A 171 -14.55 -0.78 -0.17
N ILE A 172 -13.33 -0.22 -0.25
CA ILE A 172 -12.14 -0.90 0.31
C ILE A 172 -12.24 -1.03 1.84
N PHE A 173 -12.80 -0.03 2.52
CA PHE A 173 -13.05 -0.06 3.96
C PHE A 173 -14.19 -1.02 4.29
N ALA A 174 -15.29 -0.98 3.54
CA ALA A 174 -16.43 -1.88 3.71
C ALA A 174 -16.03 -3.36 3.53
N LEU A 175 -15.18 -3.67 2.53
CA LEU A 175 -14.60 -5.01 2.34
C LEU A 175 -13.85 -5.47 3.60
N THR A 176 -13.03 -4.59 4.17
CA THR A 176 -12.26 -4.89 5.38
C THR A 176 -13.15 -5.10 6.59
N LEU A 177 -14.15 -4.23 6.79
CA LEU A 177 -15.09 -4.34 7.91
C LEU A 177 -15.92 -5.63 7.82
N ARG A 178 -16.42 -5.98 6.63
CA ARG A 178 -17.11 -7.26 6.40
C ARG A 178 -16.25 -8.48 6.76
N ALA A 179 -14.97 -8.45 6.40
CA ALA A 179 -14.04 -9.54 6.76
C ALA A 179 -13.82 -9.66 8.29
N LEU A 180 -14.04 -8.58 9.03
CA LEU A 180 -13.95 -8.55 10.49
C LEU A 180 -15.31 -8.82 11.19
N GLY A 181 -16.43 -8.80 10.47
CA GLY A 181 -17.77 -8.79 11.06
C GLY A 181 -18.05 -7.54 11.88
N ALA A 182 -17.55 -6.38 11.43
CA ALA A 182 -17.64 -5.10 12.14
C ALA A 182 -18.50 -4.10 11.37
N GLU A 183 -19.21 -3.22 12.11
CA GLU A 183 -20.01 -2.14 11.55
C GLU A 183 -19.18 -0.84 11.50
N PRO A 184 -19.44 0.04 10.51
CA PRO A 184 -18.69 1.29 10.33
C PRO A 184 -18.75 2.23 11.54
N GLU A 185 -19.91 2.36 12.19
CA GLU A 185 -20.15 3.27 13.31
C GLU A 185 -19.29 2.92 14.54
N GLY A 186 -18.94 1.64 14.71
CA GLY A 186 -18.05 1.16 15.75
C GLY A 186 -16.57 1.12 15.35
N ALA A 187 -16.24 1.63 14.14
CA ALA A 187 -14.91 1.53 13.57
C ALA A 187 -14.20 2.89 13.49
N VAL A 188 -12.88 2.86 13.66
CA VAL A 188 -11.99 4.01 13.49
C VAL A 188 -10.92 3.63 12.47
N HIS A 189 -10.66 4.52 11.50
CA HIS A 189 -9.50 4.43 10.60
C HIS A 189 -8.38 5.36 11.10
N VAL A 190 -7.13 4.94 10.87
CA VAL A 190 -5.92 5.71 11.21
C VAL A 190 -5.05 5.79 9.97
N GLY A 191 -4.80 6.98 9.46
CA GLY A 191 -3.99 7.19 8.26
C GLY A 191 -3.45 8.61 8.18
N ASP A 192 -2.58 8.88 7.21
CA ASP A 192 -1.91 10.20 7.07
C ASP A 192 -2.53 11.08 5.99
N ASP A 193 -3.15 10.51 4.97
CA ASP A 193 -3.63 11.24 3.81
C ASP A 193 -5.05 11.79 4.02
N ALA A 194 -5.21 13.11 3.81
CA ALA A 194 -6.48 13.79 4.01
C ALA A 194 -7.60 13.34 3.04
N VAL A 195 -7.24 12.86 1.84
CA VAL A 195 -8.20 12.41 0.84
C VAL A 195 -8.38 10.89 0.90
N LEU A 196 -7.28 10.15 0.83
CA LEU A 196 -7.33 8.69 0.77
C LEU A 196 -7.87 8.09 2.07
N ASP A 197 -7.39 8.59 3.21
CA ASP A 197 -7.75 8.04 4.53
C ASP A 197 -8.93 8.79 5.15
N VAL A 198 -8.82 10.12 5.29
CA VAL A 198 -9.85 10.87 6.04
C VAL A 198 -11.18 10.89 5.28
N GLN A 199 -11.18 11.38 4.02
CA GLN A 199 -12.43 11.43 3.25
C GLN A 199 -12.95 10.02 2.91
N GLY A 200 -12.03 9.09 2.56
CA GLY A 200 -12.40 7.71 2.20
C GLY A 200 -13.08 6.97 3.35
N ALA A 201 -12.52 7.02 4.56
CA ALA A 201 -13.08 6.34 5.72
C ALA A 201 -14.37 7.01 6.20
N HIS A 202 -14.48 8.35 6.17
CA HIS A 202 -15.74 9.06 6.47
C HIS A 202 -16.84 8.68 5.46
N ALA A 203 -16.51 8.56 4.18
CA ALA A 203 -17.47 8.10 3.16
C ALA A 203 -17.96 6.66 3.43
N ALA A 204 -17.15 5.84 4.12
CA ALA A 204 -17.53 4.51 4.58
C ALA A 204 -18.28 4.51 5.93
N GLY A 205 -18.56 5.67 6.53
CA GLY A 205 -19.26 5.80 7.82
C GLY A 205 -18.38 5.58 9.06
N MET A 206 -17.06 5.59 8.90
CA MET A 206 -16.11 5.39 10.00
C MET A 206 -15.65 6.71 10.61
N ARG A 207 -15.24 6.69 11.88
CA ARG A 207 -14.44 7.77 12.48
C ARG A 207 -13.00 7.69 12.01
N VAL A 208 -12.26 8.80 12.06
CA VAL A 208 -10.88 8.88 11.54
C VAL A 208 -9.96 9.63 12.50
N ILE A 209 -8.80 9.08 12.77
CA ILE A 209 -7.64 9.76 13.36
C ILE A 209 -6.60 9.97 12.27
N GLN A 210 -6.26 11.24 12.02
CA GLN A 210 -5.19 11.56 11.08
C GLN A 210 -3.84 11.62 11.79
N VAL A 211 -2.85 10.94 11.21
CA VAL A 211 -1.44 11.03 11.64
C VAL A 211 -0.76 12.09 10.79
N THR A 212 -0.42 13.23 11.39
CA THR A 212 0.29 14.30 10.68
C THR A 212 1.08 15.18 11.64
N SER A 213 2.31 15.49 11.27
CA SER A 213 3.13 16.51 11.97
C SER A 213 2.77 17.94 11.55
N ASP A 214 2.05 18.11 10.45
CA ASP A 214 1.54 19.42 10.02
C ASP A 214 0.21 19.71 10.72
N ALA A 215 0.22 20.68 11.62
CA ALA A 215 -0.98 21.14 12.33
C ALA A 215 -2.00 21.88 11.42
N ARG A 216 -1.75 21.99 10.13
CA ARG A 216 -2.72 22.51 9.17
C ARG A 216 -3.89 21.56 9.09
N ARG A 217 -5.02 21.98 9.65
CA ARG A 217 -6.28 21.27 9.47
C ARG A 217 -6.57 21.14 7.97
N PRO A 218 -6.99 19.98 7.47
CA PRO A 218 -7.48 19.86 6.11
C PRO A 218 -8.59 20.90 5.90
N LEU A 219 -8.46 21.66 4.82
CA LEU A 219 -9.50 22.62 4.43
C LEU A 219 -10.67 21.81 3.86
N GLY A 220 -11.79 21.71 4.61
CA GLY A 220 -12.99 21.04 4.12
C GLY A 220 -13.95 20.64 5.23
N PRO A 221 -15.21 20.34 4.89
CA PRO A 221 -16.24 19.95 5.86
C PRO A 221 -15.99 18.56 6.50
N TRP A 222 -14.97 17.85 6.03
CA TRP A 222 -14.62 16.46 6.41
C TRP A 222 -13.24 16.43 7.07
N GLY A 223 -13.06 17.20 8.15
CA GLY A 223 -11.85 17.07 8.99
C GLY A 223 -11.85 15.75 9.75
N PRO A 224 -10.66 15.25 10.19
CA PRO A 224 -10.57 14.04 11.00
C PRO A 224 -11.23 14.26 12.38
N ASP A 225 -11.71 13.17 13.01
CA ASP A 225 -12.26 13.20 14.38
C ASP A 225 -11.17 13.41 15.43
N GLY A 226 -9.93 13.09 15.10
CA GLY A 226 -8.75 13.34 15.91
C GLY A 226 -7.49 13.51 15.06
N VAL A 227 -6.50 14.22 15.61
CA VAL A 227 -5.20 14.42 14.97
C VAL A 227 -4.10 14.06 15.96
N ILE A 228 -3.14 13.28 15.50
CA ILE A 228 -1.95 12.93 16.28
C ILE A 228 -0.68 13.18 15.45
N PRO A 229 0.41 13.67 16.07
CA PRO A 229 1.64 13.93 15.33
C PRO A 229 2.43 12.66 14.99
N ARG A 230 2.18 11.56 15.70
CA ARG A 230 2.83 10.24 15.55
C ARG A 230 2.01 9.15 16.22
N LEU A 231 2.24 7.88 15.85
CA LEU A 231 1.51 6.74 16.39
C LEU A 231 1.63 6.55 17.91
N ALA A 232 2.66 7.09 18.55
CA ALA A 232 2.77 7.07 20.02
C ALA A 232 1.55 7.66 20.75
N GLY A 233 0.89 8.65 20.16
CA GLY A 233 -0.32 9.27 20.72
C GLY A 233 -1.62 8.50 20.43
N LEU A 234 -1.58 7.46 19.62
CA LEU A 234 -2.79 6.77 19.15
C LEU A 234 -3.60 6.12 20.27
N PRO A 235 -3.02 5.42 21.26
CA PRO A 235 -3.80 4.81 22.33
C PRO A 235 -4.60 5.81 23.16
N ASP A 236 -4.07 7.03 23.39
CA ASP A 236 -4.74 8.08 24.13
C ASP A 236 -5.80 8.79 23.29
N ALA A 237 -5.52 9.02 22.00
CA ALA A 237 -6.47 9.59 21.07
C ALA A 237 -7.74 8.71 20.91
N ILE A 238 -7.57 7.39 20.85
CA ILE A 238 -8.69 6.44 20.81
C ILE A 238 -9.50 6.52 22.11
N ALA A 239 -8.87 6.54 23.27
CA ALA A 239 -9.59 6.68 24.54
C ALA A 239 -10.40 7.98 24.62
N GLY A 240 -9.91 9.06 23.98
CA GLY A 240 -10.63 10.31 23.88
C GLY A 240 -11.83 10.29 22.92
N LEU A 241 -11.85 9.39 21.93
CA LEU A 241 -13.02 9.20 21.05
C LEU A 241 -14.11 8.33 21.70
N ASP A 242 -13.75 7.48 22.64
CA ASP A 242 -14.69 6.56 23.30
C ASP A 242 -15.30 7.16 24.59
N ALA A 243 -14.83 8.36 25.02
CA ALA A 243 -15.32 9.10 26.18
C ALA A 243 -16.48 10.03 25.80
#